data_e39c5fbefcf42336ffa85b17007b1bd9
#
_entry.id   e39c5fbefcf42336ffa85b17007b1bd9
#
_cell.length_a   1.000
_cell.length_b   1.000
_cell.length_c   1.000
_cell.angle_alpha   90.00
_cell.angle_beta   90.00
_cell.angle_gamma   90.00
#
_symmetry.space_group_name_H-M   'P 1'
#
loop_
_entity.id
_entity.type
_entity.pdbx_description
1 polymer ?
#
loop_
_entity_poly.entity_id
_entity_poly.type
_entity_poly.pdbx_seq_one_letter_code
_entity_poly.pdbx_strand_id
1 'polypeptide(L)'
;MKNCVLKGVLALSLAGSFALAQGGFVGVEGGYDFSSKLKDNDGLSFKDNRPNLGIKGGYDFDVARVYGGYFYHTEGKKSNKGTVNGVSGTIDAKWTNHKLVVGGDYTPAITDNFKLIAGLYTGISIIDLNLEARSSTVRATYDLTQAGWLFGARLGAEYSFDEHNALEFGVKADRSWYDTDEIKNLKSTDIGAYLGYTYKF
;
A
#
# COMPACT_ATOMS: atom_id res chain seq x y z
N MET A 1 17.52 -4.49 14.41
CA MET A 1 17.30 -3.24 13.64
C MET A 1 18.36 -2.95 12.56
N LYS A 2 19.65 -3.20 12.76
CA LYS A 2 20.71 -2.88 11.74
C LYS A 2 20.58 -3.67 10.42
N ASN A 3 20.04 -4.87 10.40
CA ASN A 3 19.92 -5.70 9.18
C ASN A 3 18.72 -5.34 8.28
N CYS A 4 17.73 -4.60 8.78
CA CYS A 4 16.58 -4.15 7.98
C CYS A 4 16.93 -2.95 7.10
N VAL A 5 17.73 -2.01 7.63
CA VAL A 5 18.18 -0.82 6.91
C VAL A 5 19.07 -1.20 5.73
N LEU A 6 19.97 -2.17 5.91
CA LEU A 6 20.89 -2.63 4.86
C LEU A 6 20.14 -3.31 3.70
N LYS A 7 19.10 -4.09 3.99
CA LYS A 7 18.27 -4.72 2.97
C LYS A 7 17.41 -3.71 2.18
N GLY A 8 16.94 -2.66 2.83
CA GLY A 8 16.21 -1.57 2.19
C GLY A 8 17.08 -0.75 1.23
N VAL A 9 18.34 -0.47 1.61
CA VAL A 9 19.31 0.25 0.77
C VAL A 9 19.70 -0.57 -0.48
N LEU A 10 19.83 -1.89 -0.35
CA LEU A 10 20.13 -2.76 -1.51
C LEU A 10 18.95 -2.81 -2.51
N ALA A 11 17.71 -2.82 -2.05
CA ALA A 11 16.53 -2.80 -2.91
C ALA A 11 16.39 -1.48 -3.66
N LEU A 12 16.70 -0.35 -3.02
CA LEU A 12 16.70 0.97 -3.65
C LEU A 12 17.83 1.11 -4.70
N SER A 13 19.01 0.52 -4.47
CA SER A 13 20.12 0.59 -5.41
C SER A 13 19.88 -0.23 -6.69
N LEU A 14 19.20 -1.36 -6.60
CA LEU A 14 18.80 -2.15 -7.76
C LEU A 14 17.72 -1.42 -8.59
N ALA A 15 16.72 -0.82 -7.96
CA ALA A 15 15.72 -0.01 -8.65
C ALA A 15 16.35 1.19 -9.39
N GLY A 16 17.36 1.83 -8.80
CA GLY A 16 18.09 2.94 -9.42
C GLY A 16 18.88 2.56 -10.69
N SER A 17 19.40 1.34 -10.76
CA SER A 17 20.18 0.89 -11.93
C SER A 17 19.32 0.61 -13.15
N PHE A 18 18.11 0.16 -12.99
CA PHE A 18 17.16 -0.04 -14.10
C PHE A 18 16.54 1.26 -14.60
N ALA A 19 16.37 2.24 -13.73
CA ALA A 19 15.78 3.52 -14.07
C ALA A 19 16.67 4.40 -14.97
N LEU A 20 17.97 4.17 -15.03
CA LEU A 20 18.92 4.94 -15.86
C LEU A 20 19.18 4.30 -17.24
N ALA A 21 18.59 3.15 -17.54
CA ALA A 21 18.68 2.53 -18.85
C ALA A 21 17.59 3.09 -19.78
N GLN A 22 17.86 3.17 -21.08
CA GLN A 22 16.86 3.51 -22.07
C GLN A 22 15.63 2.58 -21.91
N GLY A 23 14.44 3.15 -21.64
CA GLY A 23 13.24 2.41 -21.26
C GLY A 23 13.02 2.30 -19.75
N GLY A 24 13.94 2.79 -18.93
CA GLY A 24 13.74 2.91 -17.49
C GLY A 24 12.74 4.01 -17.15
N PHE A 25 12.09 3.89 -16.00
CA PHE A 25 11.21 4.94 -15.50
C PHE A 25 11.24 5.06 -13.97
N VAL A 26 10.90 6.24 -13.49
CA VAL A 26 10.60 6.52 -12.09
C VAL A 26 9.24 7.22 -12.00
N GLY A 27 8.52 7.00 -10.90
CA GLY A 27 7.22 7.63 -10.72
C GLY A 27 6.90 7.89 -9.25
N VAL A 28 6.06 8.87 -9.05
CA VAL A 28 5.41 9.17 -7.77
C VAL A 28 3.92 8.95 -7.91
N GLU A 29 3.28 8.45 -6.87
CA GLU A 29 1.86 8.11 -6.90
C GLU A 29 1.20 8.60 -5.61
N GLY A 30 0.11 9.36 -5.74
CA GLY A 30 -0.81 9.67 -4.66
C GLY A 30 -2.09 8.87 -4.83
N GLY A 31 -2.62 8.34 -3.76
CA GLY A 31 -3.85 7.57 -3.79
C GLY A 31 -4.78 7.86 -2.62
N TYR A 32 -6.01 7.43 -2.77
CA TYR A 32 -7.01 7.50 -1.71
C TYR A 32 -7.76 6.17 -1.64
N ASP A 33 -7.58 5.47 -0.51
CA ASP A 33 -8.30 4.23 -0.23
C ASP A 33 -9.70 4.59 0.30
N PHE A 34 -10.72 4.41 -0.52
CA PHE A 34 -12.12 4.61 -0.12
C PHE A 34 -12.69 3.40 0.62
N SER A 35 -11.93 2.34 0.76
CA SER A 35 -12.21 1.20 1.62
C SER A 35 -10.92 0.55 2.06
N SER A 36 -10.51 0.82 3.29
CA SER A 36 -9.46 0.07 3.99
C SER A 36 -10.12 -0.72 5.12
N LYS A 37 -10.12 -2.05 4.99
CA LYS A 37 -10.77 -2.95 5.96
C LYS A 37 -9.71 -3.83 6.61
N LEU A 38 -9.62 -3.73 7.93
CA LEU A 38 -8.86 -4.64 8.76
C LEU A 38 -9.84 -5.62 9.40
N LYS A 39 -9.64 -6.91 9.18
CA LYS A 39 -10.52 -7.97 9.68
C LYS A 39 -9.72 -9.05 10.39
N ASP A 40 -10.17 -9.41 11.58
CA ASP A 40 -9.70 -10.54 12.37
C ASP A 40 -10.68 -11.73 12.29
N ASN A 41 -10.23 -12.91 12.69
CA ASN A 41 -11.06 -14.13 12.73
C ASN A 41 -12.19 -14.05 13.76
N ASP A 42 -12.02 -13.28 14.82
CA ASP A 42 -13.02 -13.13 15.90
C ASP A 42 -14.17 -12.17 15.54
N GLY A 43 -14.24 -11.73 14.26
CA GLY A 43 -15.32 -10.90 13.75
C GLY A 43 -15.12 -9.39 13.96
N LEU A 44 -14.04 -8.96 14.59
CA LEU A 44 -13.70 -7.55 14.66
C LEU A 44 -13.33 -7.03 13.27
N SER A 45 -14.03 -6.00 12.84
CA SER A 45 -13.79 -5.36 11.54
C SER A 45 -13.69 -3.85 11.72
N PHE A 46 -12.54 -3.31 11.33
CA PHE A 46 -12.32 -1.86 11.27
C PHE A 46 -12.33 -1.45 9.81
N LYS A 47 -13.06 -0.39 9.50
CA LYS A 47 -13.09 0.21 8.17
C LYS A 47 -12.80 1.70 8.29
N ASP A 48 -11.88 2.18 7.47
CA ASP A 48 -11.56 3.60 7.36
C ASP A 48 -11.23 3.96 5.90
N ASN A 49 -11.18 5.25 5.62
CA ASN A 49 -10.74 5.80 4.35
C ASN A 49 -9.45 6.57 4.63
N ARG A 50 -8.43 6.38 3.77
CA ARG A 50 -7.13 7.00 4.04
C ARG A 50 -6.36 7.32 2.76
N PRO A 51 -5.62 8.44 2.73
CA PRO A 51 -4.70 8.72 1.65
C PRO A 51 -3.46 7.82 1.73
N ASN A 52 -2.84 7.60 0.58
CA ASN A 52 -1.56 6.94 0.47
C ASN A 52 -0.64 7.68 -0.51
N LEU A 53 0.66 7.51 -0.32
CA LEU A 53 1.70 8.07 -1.17
C LEU A 53 2.71 6.97 -1.48
N GLY A 54 3.24 6.97 -2.71
CA GLY A 54 4.23 5.98 -3.11
C GLY A 54 5.21 6.51 -4.13
N ILE A 55 6.32 5.78 -4.22
CA ILE A 55 7.32 5.92 -5.25
C ILE A 55 7.50 4.56 -5.92
N LYS A 56 7.71 4.56 -7.21
CA LYS A 56 7.98 3.34 -7.98
C LYS A 56 9.05 3.59 -9.04
N GLY A 57 9.72 2.54 -9.45
CA GLY A 57 10.68 2.60 -10.55
C GLY A 57 10.81 1.24 -11.18
N GLY A 58 11.13 1.22 -12.46
CA GLY A 58 11.15 -0.01 -13.22
C GLY A 58 11.58 0.18 -14.65
N TYR A 59 11.15 -0.76 -15.49
CA TYR A 59 11.46 -0.79 -16.91
C TYR A 59 10.18 -0.96 -17.74
N ASP A 60 10.02 -0.12 -18.76
CA ASP A 60 8.93 -0.12 -19.73
C ASP A 60 9.38 -0.83 -21.01
N PHE A 61 8.74 -1.95 -21.36
CA PHE A 61 8.93 -2.73 -22.58
C PHE A 61 7.94 -2.34 -23.67
N ASP A 62 7.37 -1.15 -23.60
CA ASP A 62 6.35 -0.60 -24.48
C ASP A 62 4.93 -1.15 -24.22
N VAL A 63 4.70 -2.44 -24.39
CA VAL A 63 3.39 -3.09 -24.16
C VAL A 63 3.25 -3.71 -22.77
N ALA A 64 4.35 -3.77 -22.04
CA ALA A 64 4.40 -4.31 -20.68
C ALA A 64 5.47 -3.58 -19.87
N ARG A 65 5.32 -3.48 -18.58
CA ARG A 65 6.35 -2.95 -17.69
C ARG A 65 6.45 -3.75 -16.41
N VAL A 66 7.64 -3.75 -15.82
CA VAL A 66 7.92 -4.33 -14.52
C VAL A 66 8.42 -3.22 -13.60
N TYR A 67 8.04 -3.28 -12.33
CA TYR A 67 8.44 -2.25 -11.38
C TYR A 67 8.60 -2.78 -9.95
N GLY A 68 9.40 -2.07 -9.18
CA GLY A 68 9.42 -2.12 -7.74
C GLY A 68 8.89 -0.81 -7.17
N GLY A 69 8.25 -0.85 -5.99
CA GLY A 69 7.70 0.36 -5.39
C GLY A 69 7.57 0.27 -3.88
N TYR A 70 7.52 1.44 -3.28
CA TYR A 70 7.22 1.62 -1.87
C TYR A 70 6.01 2.54 -1.73
N PHE A 71 5.03 2.11 -0.93
CA PHE A 71 3.80 2.85 -0.68
C PHE A 71 3.57 2.99 0.83
N TYR A 72 3.30 4.20 1.25
CA TYR A 72 2.93 4.55 2.61
C TYR A 72 1.45 4.90 2.67
N HIS A 73 0.69 4.13 3.46
CA HIS A 73 -0.71 4.41 3.75
C HIS A 73 -0.79 5.11 5.10
N THR A 74 -1.35 6.31 5.11
CA THR A 74 -1.43 7.14 6.30
C THR A 74 -2.24 6.49 7.41
N GLU A 75 -2.18 7.07 8.60
CA GLU A 75 -2.85 6.56 9.79
C GLU A 75 -4.38 6.47 9.58
N GLY A 76 -4.92 5.25 9.68
CA GLY A 76 -6.34 5.00 9.87
C GLY A 76 -6.69 5.08 11.35
N LYS A 77 -7.87 5.63 11.67
CA LYS A 77 -8.34 5.79 13.06
C LYS A 77 -9.75 5.27 13.21
N LYS A 78 -9.98 4.43 14.22
CA LYS A 78 -11.31 4.00 14.58
C LYS A 78 -11.47 3.94 16.08
N SER A 79 -12.56 4.52 16.56
CA SER A 79 -12.94 4.49 17.96
C SER A 79 -14.23 3.68 18.12
N ASN A 80 -14.20 2.67 18.95
CA ASN A 80 -15.37 1.89 19.34
C ASN A 80 -15.64 2.08 20.82
N LYS A 81 -16.88 2.46 21.14
CA LYS A 81 -17.37 2.56 22.53
C LYS A 81 -18.14 1.28 22.86
N GLY A 82 -17.83 0.69 24.00
CA GLY A 82 -18.51 -0.50 24.50
C GLY A 82 -18.74 -0.41 26.00
N THR A 83 -19.76 -1.11 26.50
CA THR A 83 -20.02 -1.25 27.94
C THR A 83 -19.94 -2.72 28.31
N VAL A 84 -19.00 -3.08 29.16
CA VAL A 84 -18.86 -4.45 29.70
C VAL A 84 -19.11 -4.40 31.18
N ASN A 85 -20.06 -5.18 31.68
CA ASN A 85 -20.45 -5.25 33.10
C ASN A 85 -20.76 -3.88 33.71
N GLY A 86 -21.45 -2.98 32.98
CA GLY A 86 -21.81 -1.65 33.46
C GLY A 86 -20.69 -0.61 33.44
N VAL A 87 -19.47 -0.99 33.04
CA VAL A 87 -18.33 -0.08 32.88
C VAL A 87 -18.20 0.30 31.41
N SER A 88 -18.40 1.58 31.11
CA SER A 88 -18.20 2.12 29.78
C SER A 88 -16.71 2.29 29.49
N GLY A 89 -16.27 1.76 28.34
CA GLY A 89 -14.91 1.89 27.84
C GLY A 89 -14.88 2.31 26.36
N THR A 90 -13.75 2.89 25.96
CA THR A 90 -13.47 3.24 24.58
C THR A 90 -12.22 2.49 24.13
N ILE A 91 -12.27 1.87 22.97
CA ILE A 91 -11.11 1.26 22.32
C ILE A 91 -10.82 2.11 21.08
N ASP A 92 -9.67 2.77 21.07
CA ASP A 92 -9.13 3.53 19.95
C ASP A 92 -8.11 2.66 19.24
N ALA A 93 -8.34 2.38 17.96
CA ALA A 93 -7.40 1.67 17.10
C ALA A 93 -6.82 2.64 16.06
N LYS A 94 -5.50 2.67 15.95
CA LYS A 94 -4.75 3.43 14.96
C LYS A 94 -3.83 2.48 14.22
N TRP A 95 -3.77 2.57 12.90
CA TRP A 95 -2.87 1.74 12.12
C TRP A 95 -2.31 2.48 10.91
N THR A 96 -1.05 2.21 10.60
CA THR A 96 -0.36 2.65 9.38
C THR A 96 0.14 1.42 8.62
N ASN A 97 0.33 1.55 7.30
CA ASN A 97 0.90 0.47 6.51
C ASN A 97 2.03 0.98 5.63
N HIS A 98 3.11 0.20 5.59
CA HIS A 98 4.24 0.35 4.69
C HIS A 98 4.25 -0.85 3.75
N LYS A 99 4.14 -0.63 2.44
CA LYS A 99 4.07 -1.70 1.44
C LYS A 99 5.29 -1.61 0.52
N LEU A 100 6.07 -2.70 0.47
CA LEU A 100 7.12 -2.90 -0.52
C LEU A 100 6.60 -3.88 -1.56
N VAL A 101 6.53 -3.46 -2.82
CA VAL A 101 5.90 -4.24 -3.88
C VAL A 101 6.82 -4.43 -5.07
N VAL A 102 6.59 -5.54 -5.76
CA VAL A 102 7.05 -5.77 -7.13
C VAL A 102 5.82 -6.08 -7.98
N GLY A 103 5.78 -5.55 -9.19
CA GLY A 103 4.61 -5.70 -10.04
C GLY A 103 4.94 -5.72 -11.52
N GLY A 104 3.95 -6.14 -12.28
CA GLY A 104 3.96 -6.09 -13.74
C GLY A 104 2.63 -5.54 -14.24
N ASP A 105 2.72 -4.70 -15.26
CA ASP A 105 1.57 -4.15 -15.96
C ASP A 105 1.60 -4.54 -17.42
N TYR A 106 0.45 -4.84 -17.97
CA TYR A 106 0.18 -4.84 -19.37
C TYR A 106 -0.32 -3.44 -19.76
N THR A 107 0.36 -2.81 -20.75
CA THR A 107 0.16 -1.40 -21.09
C THR A 107 -0.09 -1.21 -22.58
N PRO A 108 -1.18 -1.78 -23.16
CA PRO A 108 -1.46 -1.63 -24.58
C PRO A 108 -1.79 -0.17 -24.92
N ALA A 109 -1.19 0.32 -26.02
CA ALA A 109 -1.50 1.64 -26.56
C ALA A 109 -2.89 1.62 -27.23
N ILE A 110 -3.68 2.64 -26.95
CA ILE A 110 -4.96 2.91 -27.63
C ILE A 110 -4.75 4.01 -28.67
N THR A 111 -3.91 4.98 -28.36
CA THR A 111 -3.42 6.02 -29.27
C THR A 111 -1.94 6.28 -28.96
N ASP A 112 -1.29 7.14 -29.74
CA ASP A 112 0.13 7.50 -29.53
C ASP A 112 0.40 8.05 -28.12
N ASN A 113 -0.58 8.73 -27.52
CA ASN A 113 -0.43 9.38 -26.21
C ASN A 113 -1.17 8.66 -25.09
N PHE A 114 -1.97 7.62 -25.38
CA PHE A 114 -2.84 7.01 -24.39
C PHE A 114 -2.67 5.49 -24.34
N LYS A 115 -2.27 4.99 -23.17
CA LYS A 115 -2.14 3.56 -22.89
C LYS A 115 -3.13 3.15 -21.79
N LEU A 116 -3.66 1.94 -21.87
CA LEU A 116 -4.35 1.32 -20.74
C LEU A 116 -3.33 0.70 -19.77
N ILE A 117 -3.74 0.50 -18.54
CA ILE A 117 -2.95 -0.18 -17.52
C ILE A 117 -3.78 -1.30 -16.94
N ALA A 118 -3.29 -2.53 -17.03
CA ALA A 118 -3.83 -3.68 -16.33
C ALA A 118 -2.67 -4.43 -15.65
N GLY A 119 -2.61 -4.37 -14.32
CA GLY A 119 -1.44 -4.85 -13.61
C GLY A 119 -1.76 -5.70 -12.39
N LEU A 120 -0.79 -6.53 -12.04
CA LEU A 120 -0.75 -7.31 -10.82
C LEU A 120 0.52 -6.98 -10.06
N TYR A 121 0.44 -7.01 -8.75
CA TYR A 121 1.59 -6.80 -7.88
C TYR A 121 1.52 -7.65 -6.62
N THR A 122 2.68 -7.95 -6.09
CA THR A 122 2.83 -8.68 -4.83
C THR A 122 3.95 -8.07 -4.01
N GLY A 123 4.06 -8.43 -2.76
CA GLY A 123 5.12 -7.92 -1.92
C GLY A 123 4.90 -8.14 -0.44
N ILE A 124 5.47 -7.25 0.36
CA ILE A 124 5.40 -7.28 1.82
C ILE A 124 4.69 -6.04 2.31
N SER A 125 3.70 -6.23 3.16
CA SER A 125 3.03 -5.17 3.90
C SER A 125 3.43 -5.23 5.36
N ILE A 126 3.92 -4.13 5.91
CA ILE A 126 4.24 -3.96 7.33
C ILE A 126 3.14 -3.07 7.90
N ILE A 127 2.41 -3.57 8.88
CA ILE A 127 1.39 -2.83 9.60
C ILE A 127 1.91 -2.47 10.99
N ASP A 128 1.77 -1.20 11.34
CA ASP A 128 1.96 -0.71 12.71
C ASP A 128 0.59 -0.43 13.30
N LEU A 129 0.21 -1.17 14.31
CA LEU A 129 -1.07 -1.09 15.00
C LEU A 129 -0.87 -0.60 16.43
N ASN A 130 -1.56 0.47 16.80
CA ASN A 130 -1.62 0.99 18.15
C ASN A 130 -3.07 0.90 18.64
N LEU A 131 -3.27 0.13 19.72
CA LEU A 131 -4.55 -0.06 20.37
C LEU A 131 -4.52 0.63 21.74
N GLU A 132 -5.41 1.58 21.96
CA GLU A 132 -5.55 2.27 23.24
C GLU A 132 -6.93 1.97 23.83
N ALA A 133 -6.95 1.22 24.93
CA ALA A 133 -8.17 0.96 25.71
C ALA A 133 -8.25 1.93 26.88
N ARG A 134 -9.34 2.67 26.98
CA ARG A 134 -9.61 3.62 28.04
C ARG A 134 -10.93 3.28 28.74
N SER A 135 -10.87 3.16 30.07
CA SER A 135 -12.02 3.09 30.95
C SER A 135 -11.87 4.17 32.06
N SER A 136 -12.91 4.39 32.82
CA SER A 136 -12.87 5.36 33.93
C SER A 136 -11.73 5.11 34.93
N THR A 137 -11.19 3.88 35.00
CA THR A 137 -10.23 3.47 36.03
C THR A 137 -8.92 2.91 35.45
N VAL A 138 -8.89 2.52 34.15
CA VAL A 138 -7.73 1.84 33.55
C VAL A 138 -7.46 2.41 32.16
N ARG A 139 -6.19 2.63 31.87
CA ARG A 139 -5.67 2.92 30.54
C ARG A 139 -4.62 1.88 30.17
N ALA A 140 -4.82 1.19 29.08
CA ALA A 140 -3.87 0.23 28.54
C ALA A 140 -3.55 0.59 27.08
N THR A 141 -2.28 0.57 26.71
CA THR A 141 -1.80 0.78 25.33
C THR A 141 -1.07 -0.48 24.89
N TYR A 142 -1.38 -0.93 23.69
CA TYR A 142 -0.76 -2.09 23.07
C TYR A 142 -0.26 -1.70 21.66
N ASP A 143 1.03 -1.86 21.43
CA ASP A 143 1.70 -1.57 20.15
C ASP A 143 2.12 -2.88 19.52
N LEU A 144 1.77 -3.06 18.23
CA LEU A 144 2.09 -4.25 17.45
C LEU A 144 2.58 -3.84 16.07
N THR A 145 3.76 -4.31 15.69
CA THR A 145 4.28 -4.19 14.32
C THR A 145 4.34 -5.58 13.71
N GLN A 146 3.68 -5.76 12.57
CA GLN A 146 3.61 -7.04 11.88
C GLN A 146 3.89 -6.91 10.39
N ALA A 147 4.64 -7.89 9.86
CA ALA A 147 4.86 -8.04 8.43
C ALA A 147 4.00 -9.16 7.87
N GLY A 148 3.48 -8.96 6.67
CA GLY A 148 2.65 -9.93 5.99
C GLY A 148 2.84 -9.89 4.47
N TRP A 149 2.36 -10.91 3.80
CA TRP A 149 2.31 -10.95 2.35
C TRP A 149 1.15 -10.13 1.84
N LEU A 150 1.36 -9.47 0.68
CA LEU A 150 0.30 -8.80 -0.03
C LEU A 150 0.22 -9.28 -1.48
N PHE A 151 -0.98 -9.25 -2.03
CA PHE A 151 -1.27 -9.42 -3.44
C PHE A 151 -2.32 -8.40 -3.86
N GLY A 152 -2.12 -7.77 -5.02
CA GLY A 152 -3.01 -6.74 -5.51
C GLY A 152 -3.09 -6.70 -7.03
N ALA A 153 -4.09 -5.96 -7.49
CA ALA A 153 -4.33 -5.66 -8.89
C ALA A 153 -4.59 -4.17 -9.07
N ARG A 154 -4.26 -3.65 -10.25
CA ARG A 154 -4.58 -2.28 -10.65
C ARG A 154 -5.10 -2.22 -12.08
N LEU A 155 -6.03 -1.30 -12.30
CA LEU A 155 -6.57 -0.95 -13.60
C LEU A 155 -6.54 0.56 -13.74
N GLY A 156 -6.15 1.05 -14.91
CA GLY A 156 -6.03 2.48 -15.12
C GLY A 156 -5.68 2.83 -16.54
N ALA A 157 -5.20 4.06 -16.68
CA ALA A 157 -4.71 4.59 -17.93
C ALA A 157 -3.50 5.49 -17.68
N GLU A 158 -2.70 5.63 -18.71
CA GLU A 158 -1.55 6.53 -18.80
C GLU A 158 -1.78 7.49 -19.97
N TYR A 159 -1.56 8.75 -19.71
CA TYR A 159 -1.52 9.79 -20.74
C TYR A 159 -0.12 10.39 -20.79
N SER A 160 0.58 10.22 -21.92
CA SER A 160 1.90 10.79 -22.16
C SER A 160 1.76 12.19 -22.75
N PHE A 161 2.36 13.18 -22.08
CA PHE A 161 2.43 14.56 -22.59
C PHE A 161 3.52 14.68 -23.66
N ASP A 162 4.58 13.92 -23.47
CA ASP A 162 5.74 13.81 -24.36
C ASP A 162 6.41 12.43 -24.17
N GLU A 163 7.58 12.21 -24.77
CA GLU A 163 8.32 10.95 -24.71
C GLU A 163 8.79 10.57 -23.29
N HIS A 164 8.94 11.57 -22.41
CA HIS A 164 9.49 11.38 -21.07
C HIS A 164 8.43 11.50 -19.95
N ASN A 165 7.37 12.26 -20.18
CA ASN A 165 6.45 12.68 -19.11
C ASN A 165 5.07 12.08 -19.30
N ALA A 166 4.59 11.36 -18.31
CA ALA A 166 3.27 10.73 -18.33
C ALA A 166 2.52 10.91 -17.01
N LEU A 167 1.20 11.00 -17.10
CA LEU A 167 0.28 10.96 -15.99
C LEU A 167 -0.46 9.64 -15.99
N GLU A 168 -0.52 8.99 -14.83
CA GLU A 168 -1.26 7.75 -14.63
C GLU A 168 -2.44 7.99 -13.70
N PHE A 169 -3.57 7.35 -13.96
CA PHE A 169 -4.71 7.37 -13.07
C PHE A 169 -5.50 6.07 -13.16
N GLY A 170 -6.14 5.69 -12.07
CA GLY A 170 -6.87 4.44 -12.04
C GLY A 170 -7.37 4.03 -10.67
N VAL A 171 -7.69 2.76 -10.57
CA VAL A 171 -8.11 2.10 -9.33
C VAL A 171 -7.17 0.94 -9.02
N LYS A 172 -6.98 0.69 -7.74
CA LYS A 172 -6.18 -0.43 -7.24
C LYS A 172 -6.89 -1.12 -6.08
N ALA A 173 -6.67 -2.41 -5.96
CA ALA A 173 -7.16 -3.20 -4.86
C ALA A 173 -6.08 -4.18 -4.44
N ASP A 174 -5.85 -4.31 -3.15
CA ASP A 174 -4.93 -5.31 -2.61
C ASP A 174 -5.45 -5.93 -1.32
N ARG A 175 -4.89 -7.09 -1.02
CA ARG A 175 -5.12 -7.81 0.20
C ARG A 175 -3.80 -8.23 0.81
N SER A 176 -3.66 -7.98 2.11
CA SER A 176 -2.52 -8.39 2.92
C SER A 176 -2.94 -9.43 3.93
N TRP A 177 -2.07 -10.40 4.17
CA TRP A 177 -2.25 -11.46 5.17
C TRP A 177 -1.10 -11.38 6.15
N TYR A 178 -1.46 -11.21 7.44
CA TYR A 178 -0.51 -11.15 8.55
C TYR A 178 -0.74 -12.38 9.41
N ASP A 179 0.28 -13.22 9.52
CA ASP A 179 0.21 -14.44 10.33
C ASP A 179 1.20 -14.29 11.49
N THR A 180 0.67 -14.32 12.71
CA THR A 180 1.45 -14.18 13.94
C THR A 180 1.00 -15.20 14.96
N ASP A 181 1.86 -15.52 15.91
CA ASP A 181 1.54 -16.42 17.02
C ASP A 181 0.48 -15.84 17.95
N GLU A 182 0.38 -14.49 18.03
CA GLU A 182 -0.54 -13.77 18.92
C GLU A 182 -1.90 -13.44 18.29
N ILE A 183 -1.92 -13.12 16.97
CA ILE A 183 -3.15 -12.80 16.23
C ILE A 183 -3.18 -13.63 14.96
N LYS A 184 -3.86 -14.77 15.01
CA LYS A 184 -3.99 -15.65 13.83
C LYS A 184 -4.93 -15.06 12.80
N ASN A 185 -4.46 -15.02 11.53
CA ASN A 185 -5.28 -14.63 10.35
C ASN A 185 -5.78 -13.18 10.31
N LEU A 186 -4.96 -12.19 10.74
CA LEU A 186 -5.26 -10.80 10.49
C LEU A 186 -5.14 -10.51 8.99
N LYS A 187 -6.18 -9.87 8.41
CA LYS A 187 -6.25 -9.55 6.98
C LYS A 187 -6.58 -8.07 6.80
N SER A 188 -5.83 -7.39 5.92
CA SER A 188 -6.19 -6.07 5.41
C SER A 188 -6.65 -6.19 3.97
N THR A 189 -7.66 -5.42 3.61
CA THR A 189 -8.11 -5.27 2.22
C THR A 189 -8.29 -3.80 1.95
N ASP A 190 -7.51 -3.27 0.99
CA ASP A 190 -7.52 -1.88 0.59
C ASP A 190 -8.03 -1.77 -0.85
N ILE A 191 -8.96 -0.84 -1.09
CA ILE A 191 -9.50 -0.52 -2.40
C ILE A 191 -9.51 0.99 -2.53
N GLY A 192 -8.87 1.52 -3.58
CA GLY A 192 -8.70 2.95 -3.75
C GLY A 192 -8.53 3.38 -5.21
N ALA A 193 -8.51 4.69 -5.40
CA ALA A 193 -8.08 5.32 -6.63
C ALA A 193 -6.67 5.88 -6.49
N TYR A 194 -5.97 6.03 -7.60
CA TYR A 194 -4.64 6.62 -7.63
C TYR A 194 -4.47 7.59 -8.78
N LEU A 195 -3.57 8.53 -8.58
CA LEU A 195 -3.03 9.45 -9.57
C LEU A 195 -1.51 9.44 -9.43
N GLY A 196 -0.80 9.27 -10.52
CA GLY A 196 0.66 9.20 -10.53
C GLY A 196 1.27 10.02 -11.66
N TYR A 197 2.49 10.44 -11.43
CA TYR A 197 3.35 11.02 -12.45
C TYR A 197 4.55 10.10 -12.67
N THR A 198 4.86 9.83 -13.94
CA THR A 198 5.97 8.96 -14.36
C THR A 198 6.90 9.71 -15.28
N TYR A 199 8.19 9.63 -15.00
CA TYR A 199 9.26 10.10 -15.87
C TYR A 199 9.98 8.91 -16.49
N LYS A 200 10.09 8.89 -17.82
CA LYS A 200 10.77 7.86 -18.63
C LYS A 200 12.12 8.39 -19.11
N PHE A 201 13.15 7.53 -19.07
CA PHE A 201 14.51 7.88 -19.47
C PHE A 201 14.79 7.53 -20.93
#